data_677dc00c2e27ed095b7889f7fefa05cb
#
_entry.id   677dc00c2e27ed095b7889f7fefa05cb
#
_cell.length_a   1.000
_cell.length_b   1.000
_cell.length_c   1.000
_cell.angle_alpha   90.00
_cell.angle_beta   90.00
_cell.angle_gamma   90.00
#
_symmetry.space_group_name_H-M   'P 1'
#
loop_
_entity.id
_entity.type
_entity.pdbx_description
1 polymer ?
#
loop_
_entity_poly.entity_id
_entity_poly.type
_entity_poly.pdbx_seq_one_letter_code
_entity_poly.pdbx_strand_id
1 'polypeptide(L)'
;MKTLALIPALFVALAAFGPEPGNDKRSTVSSVTPGNIRVLDSSYIVDFPESIVFYLQAEADAQITGATFYYRVGNQKVTVYGYPTFVPGKRVDVHFTLATGVQGFLPAGIDIEYAYLLQDETGRQYQTEILQMEYLDPRFDWRYVELDNIIVAYHDRSEGQISSVAQKASDRLDDVYALFDLDDVNLMKVVLVNSPSEALRSFPPVSKTTDSIHLYTGFAFGQYDLVVMLGDSEDTIVHEMTHL
;
A
#
# COMPACT_ATOMS: atom_id res chain seq x y z
N MET A 1 -1.18 -27.44 -21.72
CA MET A 1 -0.28 -27.57 -20.56
C MET A 1 0.21 -26.16 -20.26
N LYS A 2 -0.37 -25.50 -19.26
CA LYS A 2 0.01 -24.15 -18.85
C LYS A 2 1.05 -24.28 -17.73
N THR A 3 2.26 -23.84 -18.01
CA THR A 3 3.37 -23.83 -17.05
C THR A 3 3.17 -22.65 -16.10
N LEU A 4 2.89 -22.96 -14.85
CA LEU A 4 2.82 -21.99 -13.77
C LEU A 4 4.25 -21.58 -13.40
N ALA A 5 4.63 -20.35 -13.68
CA ALA A 5 5.91 -19.80 -13.22
C ALA A 5 5.80 -19.47 -11.73
N LEU A 6 6.58 -20.17 -10.92
CA LEU A 6 6.75 -19.90 -9.50
C LEU A 6 7.64 -18.66 -9.39
N ILE A 7 7.10 -17.56 -8.89
CA ILE A 7 7.88 -16.38 -8.50
C ILE A 7 8.60 -16.72 -7.18
N PRO A 8 9.92 -16.61 -7.09
CA PRO A 8 10.62 -16.84 -5.83
C PRO A 8 10.29 -15.69 -4.85
N ALA A 9 9.65 -16.01 -3.74
CA ALA A 9 9.49 -15.09 -2.63
C ALA A 9 10.87 -14.69 -2.11
N LEU A 10 11.23 -13.43 -2.28
CA LEU A 10 12.41 -12.84 -1.68
C LEU A 10 12.16 -12.72 -0.18
N PHE A 11 12.74 -13.62 0.61
CA PHE A 11 12.74 -13.54 2.06
C PHE A 11 13.63 -12.35 2.48
N VAL A 12 13.03 -11.18 2.62
CA VAL A 12 13.64 -10.10 3.40
C VAL A 12 13.32 -10.41 4.87
N ALA A 13 14.35 -10.73 5.64
CA ALA A 13 14.23 -10.88 7.08
C ALA A 13 13.80 -9.54 7.67
N LEU A 14 12.52 -9.41 7.99
CA LEU A 14 11.97 -8.22 8.59
C LEU A 14 12.37 -8.15 10.05
N ALA A 15 13.06 -7.08 10.43
CA ALA A 15 13.25 -6.71 11.81
C ALA A 15 11.90 -6.49 12.47
N ALA A 16 11.67 -7.15 13.61
CA ALA A 16 10.46 -7.03 14.40
C ALA A 16 10.10 -5.54 14.63
N PHE A 17 8.81 -5.22 14.52
CA PHE A 17 8.26 -3.94 14.94
C PHE A 17 8.55 -3.70 16.43
N GLY A 18 9.65 -3.00 16.74
CA GLY A 18 9.99 -2.56 18.08
C GLY A 18 10.25 -1.06 18.07
N PRO A 19 9.91 -0.31 19.13
CA PRO A 19 10.31 1.08 19.25
C PRO A 19 11.83 1.18 19.30
N GLU A 20 12.41 2.18 18.65
CA GLU A 20 13.84 2.49 18.74
C GLU A 20 14.27 2.65 20.21
N PRO A 21 15.48 2.19 20.60
CA PRO A 21 15.94 2.27 21.98
C PRO A 21 16.40 3.69 22.30
N GLY A 22 15.52 4.46 22.90
CA GLY A 22 15.88 5.61 23.72
C GLY A 22 16.25 5.11 25.10
N ASN A 23 17.53 5.30 25.42
CA ASN A 23 18.26 5.17 26.67
C ASN A 23 17.50 4.72 27.94
N ASP A 24 17.94 3.54 28.44
CA ASP A 24 17.96 3.10 29.84
C ASP A 24 16.63 2.77 30.55
N LYS A 25 16.19 1.52 30.28
CA LYS A 25 15.83 0.53 31.33
C LYS A 25 15.60 -0.81 30.63
N ARG A 26 16.43 -1.82 30.94
CA ARG A 26 16.24 -3.21 30.55
C ARG A 26 14.81 -3.65 30.83
N SER A 27 13.94 -3.53 29.86
CA SER A 27 12.72 -4.32 29.80
C SER A 27 13.13 -5.66 29.16
N THR A 28 13.13 -6.70 29.95
CA THR A 28 13.27 -8.06 29.47
C THR A 28 12.21 -8.29 28.40
N VAL A 29 12.65 -8.42 27.14
CA VAL A 29 11.81 -8.93 26.07
C VAL A 29 11.48 -10.37 26.50
N SER A 30 10.33 -10.55 27.10
CA SER A 30 9.75 -11.88 27.28
C SER A 30 9.63 -12.51 25.90
N SER A 31 10.32 -13.62 25.70
CA SER A 31 10.10 -14.47 24.55
C SER A 31 8.60 -14.76 24.47
N VAL A 32 7.95 -14.22 23.45
CA VAL A 32 6.55 -14.46 23.18
C VAL A 32 6.42 -15.93 22.84
N THR A 33 5.99 -16.73 23.81
CA THR A 33 5.55 -18.10 23.53
C THR A 33 4.28 -17.95 22.68
N PRO A 34 4.19 -18.52 21.47
CA PRO A 34 2.99 -18.44 20.68
C PRO A 34 1.83 -18.97 21.54
N GLY A 35 0.91 -18.12 21.94
CA GLY A 35 -0.36 -18.54 22.51
C GLY A 35 -1.09 -19.40 21.47
N ASN A 36 -1.98 -20.30 21.87
CA ASN A 36 -2.80 -21.08 20.96
C ASN A 36 -3.84 -20.21 20.21
N ILE A 37 -3.43 -19.04 19.72
CA ILE A 37 -4.26 -18.18 18.87
C ILE A 37 -4.00 -18.57 17.43
N ARG A 38 -5.05 -18.92 16.71
CA ARG A 38 -5.02 -19.31 15.32
C ARG A 38 -5.82 -18.34 14.48
N VAL A 39 -5.21 -17.76 13.45
CA VAL A 39 -5.91 -17.00 12.41
C VAL A 39 -6.65 -17.98 11.51
N LEU A 40 -7.93 -17.72 11.27
CA LEU A 40 -8.80 -18.50 10.39
C LEU A 40 -8.92 -17.88 9.01
N ASP A 41 -9.04 -16.54 8.97
CA ASP A 41 -9.13 -15.74 7.76
C ASP A 41 -8.59 -14.35 8.00
N SER A 42 -8.02 -13.74 6.95
CA SER A 42 -7.65 -12.34 6.91
C SER A 42 -7.91 -11.80 5.50
N SER A 43 -8.76 -10.80 5.41
CA SER A 43 -9.20 -10.23 4.14
C SER A 43 -9.45 -8.73 4.25
N TYR A 44 -9.70 -8.08 3.11
CA TYR A 44 -10.06 -6.67 3.07
C TYR A 44 -11.08 -6.41 1.96
N ILE A 45 -11.81 -5.29 2.10
CA ILE A 45 -12.72 -4.75 1.09
C ILE A 45 -12.35 -3.30 0.86
N VAL A 46 -12.15 -2.92 -0.40
CA VAL A 46 -11.90 -1.55 -0.82
C VAL A 46 -13.21 -0.91 -1.30
N ASP A 47 -13.66 0.12 -0.60
CA ASP A 47 -14.72 1.04 -1.04
C ASP A 47 -14.06 2.31 -1.58
N PHE A 48 -13.55 2.21 -2.82
CA PHE A 48 -12.77 3.27 -3.44
C PHE A 48 -13.62 4.48 -3.85
N PRO A 49 -13.24 5.74 -3.52
CA PRO A 49 -12.01 6.15 -2.85
C PRO A 49 -12.16 6.35 -1.34
N GLU A 50 -13.25 5.92 -0.71
CA GLU A 50 -13.67 6.38 0.61
C GLU A 50 -13.00 5.64 1.77
N SER A 51 -12.83 4.31 1.65
CA SER A 51 -12.30 3.51 2.76
C SER A 51 -11.76 2.15 2.34
N ILE A 52 -10.97 1.55 3.24
CA ILE A 52 -10.60 0.14 3.22
C ILE A 52 -11.07 -0.46 4.53
N VAL A 53 -11.83 -1.56 4.46
CA VAL A 53 -12.23 -2.33 5.65
C VAL A 53 -11.42 -3.60 5.70
N PHE A 54 -10.63 -3.76 6.74
CA PHE A 54 -9.84 -4.95 7.01
C PHE A 54 -10.57 -5.87 7.97
N TYR A 55 -10.56 -7.16 7.70
CA TYR A 55 -11.21 -8.22 8.48
C TYR A 55 -10.20 -9.24 8.94
N LEU A 56 -10.39 -9.75 10.15
CA LEU A 56 -9.65 -10.87 10.69
C LEU A 56 -10.61 -11.79 11.44
N GLN A 57 -10.57 -13.08 11.14
CA GLN A 57 -11.18 -14.11 11.97
C GLN A 57 -10.09 -14.88 12.71
N ALA A 58 -10.24 -15.02 14.01
CA ALA A 58 -9.29 -15.75 14.83
C ALA A 58 -10.00 -16.58 15.92
N GLU A 59 -9.35 -17.63 16.36
CA GLU A 59 -9.82 -18.44 17.50
C GLU A 59 -8.66 -18.77 18.44
N ALA A 60 -9.00 -18.98 19.72
CA ALA A 60 -8.05 -19.34 20.76
C ALA A 60 -8.67 -20.23 21.83
N ASP A 61 -7.82 -20.90 22.62
CA ASP A 61 -8.27 -21.70 23.79
C ASP A 61 -8.79 -20.80 24.92
N ALA A 62 -8.18 -19.60 25.10
CA ALA A 62 -8.62 -18.55 26.02
C ALA A 62 -9.40 -17.44 25.29
N GLN A 63 -10.14 -16.62 26.04
CA GLN A 63 -10.89 -15.52 25.45
C GLN A 63 -9.95 -14.44 24.92
N ILE A 64 -10.06 -14.08 23.62
CA ILE A 64 -9.38 -12.94 23.02
C ILE A 64 -10.09 -11.68 23.52
N THR A 65 -9.34 -10.79 24.19
CA THR A 65 -9.87 -9.60 24.86
C THR A 65 -9.31 -8.30 24.27
N GLY A 66 -8.23 -8.37 23.46
CA GLY A 66 -7.61 -7.21 22.85
C GLY A 66 -7.22 -7.49 21.42
N ALA A 67 -7.34 -6.46 20.56
CA ALA A 67 -6.84 -6.44 19.19
C ALA A 67 -6.31 -5.04 18.87
N THR A 68 -5.13 -5.00 18.25
CA THR A 68 -4.54 -3.76 17.69
C THR A 68 -4.22 -4.02 16.24
N PHE A 69 -4.60 -3.11 15.36
CA PHE A 69 -4.27 -3.13 13.95
C PHE A 69 -3.06 -2.24 13.71
N TYR A 70 -2.05 -2.75 13.02
CA TYR A 70 -0.87 -2.02 12.61
C TYR A 70 -0.82 -1.94 11.10
N TYR A 71 -0.45 -0.79 10.57
CA TYR A 71 -0.26 -0.63 9.14
C TYR A 71 0.85 0.36 8.82
N ARG A 72 1.40 0.21 7.64
CA ARG A 72 2.40 1.09 7.04
C ARG A 72 2.02 1.35 5.59
N VAL A 73 2.17 2.60 5.15
CA VAL A 73 1.76 3.07 3.82
C VAL A 73 2.99 3.36 2.98
N GLY A 74 3.07 2.75 1.80
CA GLY A 74 4.18 2.90 0.87
C GLY A 74 5.52 2.54 1.50
N ASN A 75 6.56 3.28 1.15
CA ASN A 75 7.93 3.12 1.65
C ASN A 75 8.18 3.83 3.01
N GLN A 76 7.14 4.38 3.65
CA GLN A 76 7.30 5.11 4.90
C GLN A 76 7.78 4.20 6.03
N LYS A 77 8.69 4.73 6.87
CA LYS A 77 9.24 4.02 8.02
C LYS A 77 8.30 4.02 9.24
N VAL A 78 7.27 4.87 9.22
CA VAL A 78 6.34 5.05 10.34
C VAL A 78 5.25 3.99 10.27
N THR A 79 5.12 3.23 11.37
CA THR A 79 4.00 2.32 11.57
C THR A 79 2.89 3.06 12.32
N VAL A 80 1.70 3.02 11.77
CA VAL A 80 0.48 3.56 12.39
C VAL A 80 -0.30 2.41 13.03
N TYR A 81 -1.01 2.69 14.11
CA TYR A 81 -1.85 1.70 14.76
C TYR A 81 -3.26 2.23 14.97
N GLY A 82 -4.22 1.31 15.01
CA GLY A 82 -5.62 1.57 15.29
C GLY A 82 -6.23 0.49 16.16
N TYR A 83 -7.39 0.77 16.69
CA TYR A 83 -8.12 -0.14 17.57
C TYR A 83 -9.34 -0.69 16.83
N PRO A 84 -9.29 -1.96 16.38
CA PRO A 84 -10.40 -2.60 15.70
C PRO A 84 -11.63 -2.76 16.59
N THR A 85 -12.79 -2.87 15.95
CA THR A 85 -14.03 -3.24 16.62
C THR A 85 -14.20 -4.75 16.58
N PHE A 86 -14.52 -5.37 17.71
CA PHE A 86 -14.85 -6.78 17.83
C PHE A 86 -15.58 -7.07 19.15
N VAL A 87 -16.17 -8.26 19.24
CA VAL A 87 -16.75 -8.78 20.49
C VAL A 87 -15.77 -9.78 21.10
N PRO A 88 -15.29 -9.59 22.34
CA PRO A 88 -14.40 -10.52 23.00
C PRO A 88 -14.96 -11.94 23.07
N GLY A 89 -14.11 -12.96 22.84
CA GLY A 89 -14.52 -14.35 22.82
C GLY A 89 -13.39 -15.29 22.46
N LYS A 90 -13.64 -16.61 22.52
CA LYS A 90 -12.69 -17.62 22.03
C LYS A 90 -12.56 -17.63 20.51
N ARG A 91 -13.61 -17.20 19.83
CA ARG A 91 -13.62 -16.92 18.39
C ARG A 91 -14.08 -15.49 18.20
N VAL A 92 -13.33 -14.73 17.40
CA VAL A 92 -13.57 -13.30 17.18
C VAL A 92 -13.59 -12.99 15.69
N ASP A 93 -14.47 -12.06 15.33
CA ASP A 93 -14.51 -11.37 14.04
C ASP A 93 -14.08 -9.91 14.32
N VAL A 94 -12.91 -9.55 13.82
CA VAL A 94 -12.27 -8.26 14.07
C VAL A 94 -12.31 -7.43 12.80
N HIS A 95 -12.72 -6.15 12.90
CA HIS A 95 -12.70 -5.26 11.74
C HIS A 95 -12.14 -3.88 12.10
N PHE A 96 -11.35 -3.37 11.15
CA PHE A 96 -10.77 -2.04 11.20
C PHE A 96 -11.06 -1.31 9.89
N THR A 97 -11.56 -0.08 9.98
CA THR A 97 -11.82 0.77 8.81
C THR A 97 -10.76 1.86 8.73
N LEU A 98 -10.01 1.87 7.63
CA LEU A 98 -9.09 2.93 7.26
C LEU A 98 -9.82 3.87 6.30
N ALA A 99 -10.03 5.13 6.72
CA ALA A 99 -10.57 6.16 5.83
C ALA A 99 -9.50 6.58 4.82
N THR A 100 -9.86 6.61 3.54
CA THR A 100 -8.99 6.96 2.41
C THR A 100 -9.54 8.11 1.56
N GLY A 101 -10.71 8.62 1.91
CA GLY A 101 -11.33 9.78 1.27
C GLY A 101 -10.73 11.12 1.72
N VAL A 102 -11.54 12.17 1.70
CA VAL A 102 -11.09 13.57 1.92
C VAL A 102 -10.30 13.79 3.21
N GLN A 103 -10.61 13.06 4.29
CA GLN A 103 -9.96 13.23 5.59
C GLN A 103 -8.70 12.38 5.80
N GLY A 104 -8.50 11.37 4.97
CA GLY A 104 -7.38 10.42 5.08
C GLY A 104 -6.86 10.02 3.72
N PHE A 105 -6.80 10.98 2.77
CA PHE A 105 -6.48 10.69 1.38
C PHE A 105 -5.24 9.82 1.24
N LEU A 106 -5.42 8.72 0.51
CA LEU A 106 -4.34 7.87 0.01
C LEU A 106 -4.40 7.83 -1.52
N PRO A 107 -3.27 7.97 -2.21
CA PRO A 107 -3.23 7.89 -3.67
C PRO A 107 -3.51 6.46 -4.15
N ALA A 108 -4.18 6.33 -5.29
CA ALA A 108 -4.35 5.06 -5.98
C ALA A 108 -2.97 4.45 -6.32
N GLY A 109 -2.83 3.13 -6.18
CA GLY A 109 -1.58 2.41 -6.43
C GLY A 109 -0.62 2.34 -5.25
N ILE A 110 -1.00 2.92 -4.09
CA ILE A 110 -0.14 2.81 -2.91
C ILE A 110 -0.20 1.41 -2.31
N ASP A 111 0.98 0.91 -1.90
CA ASP A 111 1.08 -0.36 -1.19
C ASP A 111 0.84 -0.14 0.30
N ILE A 112 0.13 -1.05 0.93
CA ILE A 112 -0.16 -1.02 2.37
C ILE A 112 0.26 -2.36 2.97
N GLU A 113 1.17 -2.32 3.94
CA GLU A 113 1.48 -3.46 4.80
C GLU A 113 0.65 -3.38 6.06
N TYR A 114 0.10 -4.51 6.51
CA TYR A 114 -0.69 -4.54 7.73
C TYR A 114 -0.55 -5.84 8.50
N ALA A 115 -0.79 -5.76 9.81
CA ALA A 115 -0.79 -6.90 10.73
C ALA A 115 -1.71 -6.61 11.92
N TYR A 116 -2.05 -7.66 12.67
CA TYR A 116 -2.79 -7.55 13.92
C TYR A 116 -1.95 -8.06 15.09
N LEU A 117 -2.09 -7.42 16.24
CA LEU A 117 -1.66 -7.93 17.52
C LEU A 117 -2.90 -8.29 18.33
N LEU A 118 -3.09 -9.57 18.61
CA LEU A 118 -4.17 -10.08 19.43
C LEU A 118 -3.67 -10.36 20.85
N GLN A 119 -4.53 -10.16 21.84
CA GLN A 119 -4.24 -10.44 23.24
C GLN A 119 -5.37 -11.25 23.85
N ASP A 120 -5.04 -12.28 24.62
CA ASP A 120 -6.03 -13.07 25.36
C ASP A 120 -6.20 -12.56 26.82
N GLU A 121 -7.20 -13.09 27.50
CA GLU A 121 -7.53 -12.78 28.92
C GLU A 121 -6.40 -13.10 29.91
N THR A 122 -5.43 -13.93 29.51
CA THR A 122 -4.25 -14.25 30.34
C THR A 122 -3.09 -13.29 30.09
N GLY A 123 -3.25 -12.33 29.16
CA GLY A 123 -2.22 -11.35 28.77
C GLY A 123 -1.23 -11.87 27.73
N ARG A 124 -1.42 -13.07 27.19
CA ARG A 124 -0.60 -13.58 26.08
C ARG A 124 -0.93 -12.84 24.81
N GLN A 125 0.10 -12.54 24.02
CA GLN A 125 0.00 -11.80 22.78
C GLN A 125 0.40 -12.68 21.60
N TYR A 126 -0.25 -12.45 20.47
CA TYR A 126 0.05 -13.07 19.19
C TYR A 126 -0.01 -12.00 18.09
N GLN A 127 1.09 -11.84 17.36
CA GLN A 127 1.15 -11.00 16.19
C GLN A 127 0.95 -11.87 14.95
N THR A 128 0.05 -11.45 14.06
CA THR A 128 -0.16 -12.13 12.77
C THR A 128 1.04 -11.88 11.84
N GLU A 129 1.10 -12.66 10.77
CA GLU A 129 1.98 -12.35 9.65
C GLU A 129 1.66 -10.95 9.09
N ILE A 130 2.67 -10.29 8.53
CA ILE A 130 2.50 -9.03 7.81
C ILE A 130 1.96 -9.37 6.43
N LEU A 131 0.81 -8.82 6.13
CA LEU A 131 0.15 -8.94 4.83
C LEU A 131 0.34 -7.65 4.04
N GLN A 132 0.28 -7.76 2.71
CA GLN A 132 0.40 -6.63 1.79
C GLN A 132 -0.83 -6.54 0.91
N MET A 133 -1.22 -5.32 0.61
CA MET A 133 -2.24 -5.01 -0.39
C MET A 133 -1.85 -3.77 -1.17
N GLU A 134 -2.32 -3.67 -2.39
CA GLU A 134 -2.26 -2.46 -3.19
C GLU A 134 -3.64 -1.78 -3.20
N TYR A 135 -3.66 -0.46 -2.96
CA TYR A 135 -4.90 0.32 -2.93
C TYR A 135 -5.24 0.83 -4.32
N LEU A 136 -6.06 0.11 -5.04
CA LEU A 136 -6.57 0.45 -6.37
C LEU A 136 -8.09 0.36 -6.42
N ASP A 137 -8.71 1.01 -7.40
CA ASP A 137 -10.15 0.91 -7.64
C ASP A 137 -10.52 -0.52 -8.07
N PRO A 138 -11.27 -1.29 -7.26
CA PRO A 138 -11.54 -2.70 -7.53
C PRO A 138 -12.54 -2.93 -8.68
N ARG A 139 -13.07 -1.87 -9.27
CA ARG A 139 -13.97 -1.98 -10.43
C ARG A 139 -13.23 -2.32 -11.72
N PHE A 140 -11.89 -2.17 -11.76
CA PHE A 140 -11.06 -2.35 -12.94
C PHE A 140 -10.15 -3.57 -12.80
N ASP A 141 -9.85 -4.19 -13.94
CA ASP A 141 -8.87 -5.29 -14.05
C ASP A 141 -7.48 -4.70 -14.31
N TRP A 142 -6.77 -4.40 -13.23
CA TRP A 142 -5.46 -3.76 -13.29
C TRP A 142 -4.39 -4.71 -13.79
N ARG A 143 -3.53 -4.20 -14.66
CA ARG A 143 -2.36 -4.87 -15.25
C ARG A 143 -1.14 -4.02 -15.05
N TYR A 144 0.03 -4.63 -15.20
CA TYR A 144 1.31 -3.98 -14.94
C TYR A 144 2.28 -4.19 -16.09
N VAL A 145 3.06 -3.13 -16.36
CA VAL A 145 4.31 -3.19 -17.12
C VAL A 145 5.40 -2.82 -16.14
N GLU A 146 6.37 -3.71 -15.97
CA GLU A 146 7.46 -3.56 -15.00
C GLU A 146 8.78 -3.47 -15.77
N LEU A 147 9.55 -2.42 -15.52
CA LEU A 147 10.91 -2.19 -15.98
C LEU A 147 11.80 -1.94 -14.75
N ASP A 148 13.11 -1.83 -14.95
CA ASP A 148 14.08 -1.74 -13.86
C ASP A 148 13.84 -0.53 -12.93
N ASN A 149 13.38 0.61 -13.47
CA ASN A 149 13.21 1.87 -12.75
C ASN A 149 11.73 2.35 -12.66
N ILE A 150 10.77 1.67 -13.32
CA ILE A 150 9.37 2.08 -13.39
C ILE A 150 8.42 0.87 -13.42
N ILE A 151 7.33 0.98 -12.65
CA ILE A 151 6.16 0.10 -12.75
C ILE A 151 4.98 0.94 -13.21
N VAL A 152 4.31 0.52 -14.28
CA VAL A 152 3.11 1.19 -14.79
C VAL A 152 1.90 0.31 -14.55
N ALA A 153 1.01 0.73 -13.65
CA ALA A 153 -0.30 0.11 -13.43
C ALA A 153 -1.33 0.74 -14.37
N TYR A 154 -2.09 -0.07 -15.08
CA TYR A 154 -3.07 0.37 -16.09
C TYR A 154 -4.24 -0.61 -16.19
N HIS A 155 -5.34 -0.16 -16.78
CA HIS A 155 -6.49 -0.99 -17.17
C HIS A 155 -7.06 -0.53 -18.52
N ASP A 156 -7.85 -1.39 -19.17
CA ASP A 156 -8.57 -1.09 -20.42
C ASP A 156 -7.71 -0.47 -21.54
N ARG A 157 -6.42 -0.84 -21.59
CA ARG A 157 -5.46 -0.42 -22.62
C ARG A 157 -4.68 -1.61 -23.17
N SER A 158 -4.08 -1.42 -24.32
CA SER A 158 -3.20 -2.40 -24.95
C SER A 158 -1.86 -2.48 -24.21
N GLU A 159 -1.44 -3.67 -23.81
CA GLU A 159 -0.13 -3.90 -23.19
C GLU A 159 1.02 -3.38 -24.06
N GLY A 160 0.98 -3.60 -25.38
CA GLY A 160 2.02 -3.13 -26.29
C GLY A 160 2.12 -1.60 -26.34
N GLN A 161 0.98 -0.87 -26.23
CA GLN A 161 0.98 0.59 -26.12
C GLN A 161 1.65 1.03 -24.82
N ILE A 162 1.24 0.45 -23.70
CA ILE A 162 1.78 0.84 -22.38
C ILE A 162 3.25 0.45 -22.25
N SER A 163 3.66 -0.72 -22.76
CA SER A 163 5.08 -1.12 -22.79
C SER A 163 5.94 -0.12 -23.57
N SER A 164 5.43 0.35 -24.73
CA SER A 164 6.15 1.37 -25.51
C SER A 164 6.27 2.70 -24.78
N VAL A 165 5.22 3.14 -24.09
CA VAL A 165 5.22 4.38 -23.30
C VAL A 165 6.14 4.24 -22.09
N ALA A 166 6.05 3.13 -21.36
CA ALA A 166 6.88 2.85 -20.19
C ALA A 166 8.37 2.82 -20.56
N GLN A 167 8.74 2.15 -21.68
CA GLN A 167 10.12 2.09 -22.12
C GLN A 167 10.69 3.47 -22.45
N LYS A 168 9.94 4.30 -23.16
CA LYS A 168 10.38 5.67 -23.48
C LYS A 168 10.49 6.55 -22.24
N ALA A 169 9.56 6.40 -21.28
CA ALA A 169 9.63 7.12 -20.03
C ALA A 169 10.86 6.69 -19.22
N SER A 170 11.13 5.38 -19.14
CA SER A 170 12.30 4.80 -18.50
C SER A 170 13.61 5.32 -19.12
N ASP A 171 13.74 5.27 -20.45
CA ASP A 171 14.93 5.75 -21.15
C ASP A 171 15.19 7.24 -20.87
N ARG A 172 14.15 8.07 -20.85
CA ARG A 172 14.27 9.50 -20.58
C ARG A 172 14.59 9.81 -19.11
N LEU A 173 14.13 8.97 -18.19
CA LEU A 173 14.52 9.10 -16.79
C LEU A 173 15.99 8.78 -16.57
N ASP A 174 16.51 7.75 -17.23
CA ASP A 174 17.94 7.44 -17.20
C ASP A 174 18.78 8.62 -17.68
N ASP A 175 18.33 9.33 -18.72
CA ASP A 175 18.98 10.57 -19.20
C ASP A 175 18.92 11.69 -18.14
N VAL A 176 17.80 11.85 -17.44
CA VAL A 176 17.64 12.83 -16.35
C VAL A 176 18.57 12.49 -15.18
N TYR A 177 18.62 11.24 -14.79
CA TYR A 177 19.48 10.78 -13.69
C TYR A 177 20.96 10.96 -14.01
N ALA A 178 21.37 10.62 -15.23
CA ALA A 178 22.72 10.85 -15.70
C ALA A 178 23.09 12.36 -15.72
N LEU A 179 22.14 13.23 -16.05
CA LEU A 179 22.35 14.68 -16.05
C LEU A 179 22.61 15.25 -14.64
N PHE A 180 21.95 14.70 -13.63
CA PHE A 180 22.04 15.13 -12.23
C PHE A 180 23.02 14.31 -11.38
N ASP A 181 23.75 13.35 -11.98
CA ASP A 181 24.69 12.44 -11.30
C ASP A 181 24.04 11.69 -10.13
N LEU A 182 22.83 11.17 -10.36
CA LEU A 182 22.06 10.41 -9.39
C LEU A 182 22.33 8.90 -9.58
N ASP A 183 23.03 8.31 -8.64
CA ASP A 183 23.43 6.90 -8.69
C ASP A 183 22.40 5.92 -8.09
N ASP A 184 21.50 6.42 -7.22
CA ASP A 184 20.54 5.59 -6.48
C ASP A 184 19.12 6.04 -6.79
N VAL A 185 18.47 5.30 -7.68
CA VAL A 185 17.13 5.62 -8.16
C VAL A 185 16.13 4.65 -7.56
N ASN A 186 15.15 5.18 -6.86
CA ASN A 186 14.04 4.39 -6.38
C ASN A 186 13.20 3.86 -7.55
N LEU A 187 12.68 2.65 -7.39
CA LEU A 187 11.66 2.13 -8.29
C LEU A 187 10.40 2.98 -8.16
N MET A 188 10.00 3.63 -9.24
CA MET A 188 8.84 4.52 -9.27
C MET A 188 7.61 3.81 -9.82
N LYS A 189 6.44 4.10 -9.23
CA LYS A 189 5.16 3.55 -9.70
C LYS A 189 4.33 4.64 -10.38
N VAL A 190 3.73 4.31 -11.51
CA VAL A 190 2.79 5.16 -12.25
C VAL A 190 1.46 4.46 -12.37
N VAL A 191 0.38 5.11 -11.96
CA VAL A 191 -1.01 4.62 -12.11
C VAL A 191 -1.70 5.44 -13.17
N LEU A 192 -2.15 4.78 -14.25
CA LEU A 192 -2.83 5.42 -15.36
C LEU A 192 -4.35 5.27 -15.21
N VAL A 193 -5.06 6.39 -15.12
CA VAL A 193 -6.51 6.44 -15.17
C VAL A 193 -7.00 6.92 -16.53
N ASN A 194 -8.17 6.46 -16.98
CA ASN A 194 -8.62 6.60 -18.36
C ASN A 194 -9.61 7.74 -18.60
N SER A 195 -10.18 8.29 -17.54
CA SER A 195 -11.21 9.31 -17.67
C SER A 195 -11.14 10.38 -16.58
N PRO A 196 -11.67 11.59 -16.82
CA PRO A 196 -11.78 12.62 -15.79
C PRO A 196 -12.53 12.17 -14.54
N SER A 197 -13.52 11.28 -14.68
CA SER A 197 -14.26 10.75 -13.53
C SER A 197 -13.44 9.80 -12.67
N GLU A 198 -12.51 9.06 -13.26
CA GLU A 198 -11.53 8.23 -12.53
C GLU A 198 -10.47 9.12 -11.86
N ALA A 199 -9.97 10.13 -12.60
CA ALA A 199 -9.03 11.10 -12.06
C ALA A 199 -9.59 11.81 -10.81
N LEU A 200 -10.86 12.24 -10.85
CA LEU A 200 -11.56 12.83 -9.70
C LEU A 200 -11.55 11.96 -8.44
N ARG A 201 -11.58 10.66 -8.62
CA ARG A 201 -11.60 9.70 -7.51
C ARG A 201 -10.20 9.32 -7.03
N SER A 202 -9.20 9.52 -7.88
CA SER A 202 -7.82 9.09 -7.64
C SER A 202 -6.89 10.23 -7.25
N PHE A 203 -7.28 11.46 -7.56
CA PHE A 203 -6.48 12.66 -7.27
C PHE A 203 -6.80 13.22 -5.86
N PRO A 204 -5.85 13.95 -5.26
CA PRO A 204 -6.09 14.62 -4.00
C PRO A 204 -7.30 15.55 -4.09
N PRO A 205 -8.11 15.70 -3.03
CA PRO A 205 -9.19 16.66 -3.01
C PRO A 205 -8.63 18.08 -3.13
N VAL A 206 -8.91 18.75 -4.22
CA VAL A 206 -8.52 20.14 -4.47
C VAL A 206 -9.58 21.11 -3.92
N SER A 207 -9.16 22.34 -3.60
CA SER A 207 -10.12 23.35 -3.11
C SER A 207 -11.11 23.74 -4.22
N LYS A 208 -12.33 24.11 -3.84
CA LYS A 208 -13.39 24.53 -4.79
C LYS A 208 -13.00 25.70 -5.70
N THR A 209 -12.00 26.50 -5.33
CA THR A 209 -11.44 27.58 -6.14
C THR A 209 -10.51 27.08 -7.24
N THR A 210 -10.03 25.85 -7.14
CA THR A 210 -9.15 25.20 -8.11
C THR A 210 -9.91 24.13 -8.91
N ASP A 211 -11.22 24.16 -8.90
CA ASP A 211 -12.18 23.15 -9.37
C ASP A 211 -12.22 22.95 -10.90
N SER A 212 -11.19 23.34 -11.60
CA SER A 212 -10.99 22.98 -12.99
C SER A 212 -10.04 21.77 -13.04
N ILE A 213 -10.61 20.57 -12.87
CA ILE A 213 -9.96 19.26 -13.13
C ILE A 213 -9.26 19.23 -14.50
N HIS A 214 -9.62 20.13 -15.38
CA HIS A 214 -8.99 20.36 -16.66
C HIS A 214 -7.55 20.93 -16.57
N LEU A 215 -7.07 21.30 -15.38
CA LEU A 215 -5.72 21.86 -15.19
C LEU A 215 -4.69 20.81 -14.77
N TYR A 216 -5.14 19.66 -14.22
CA TYR A 216 -4.21 18.64 -13.73
C TYR A 216 -4.37 17.37 -14.54
N THR A 217 -3.27 16.94 -15.16
CA THR A 217 -3.18 15.66 -15.87
C THR A 217 -2.50 14.60 -15.03
N GLY A 218 -1.83 14.97 -13.92
CA GLY A 218 -1.16 14.08 -13.01
C GLY A 218 -0.90 14.72 -11.65
N PHE A 219 -0.53 13.86 -10.70
CA PHE A 219 -0.03 14.21 -9.38
C PHE A 219 1.12 13.30 -9.00
N ALA A 220 2.24 13.90 -8.60
CA ALA A 220 3.38 13.20 -8.03
C ALA A 220 3.31 13.20 -6.50
N PHE A 221 3.57 12.04 -5.90
CA PHE A 221 3.59 11.80 -4.46
C PHE A 221 4.99 11.34 -4.04
N GLY A 222 5.92 12.33 -3.92
CA GLY A 222 7.34 12.06 -3.68
C GLY A 222 7.61 11.22 -2.43
N GLN A 223 6.76 11.33 -1.39
CA GLN A 223 6.90 10.50 -0.19
C GLN A 223 6.60 9.01 -0.43
N TYR A 224 6.12 8.63 -1.61
CA TYR A 224 5.74 7.25 -1.96
C TYR A 224 6.36 6.74 -3.26
N ASP A 225 7.18 7.54 -3.93
CA ASP A 225 7.72 7.27 -5.26
C ASP A 225 6.61 6.88 -6.26
N LEU A 226 5.49 7.62 -6.23
CA LEU A 226 4.24 7.29 -6.92
C LEU A 226 3.70 8.49 -7.70
N VAL A 227 3.26 8.22 -8.93
CA VAL A 227 2.53 9.15 -9.79
C VAL A 227 1.16 8.57 -10.11
N VAL A 228 0.10 9.40 -10.05
CA VAL A 228 -1.23 9.05 -10.57
C VAL A 228 -1.56 10.04 -11.67
N MET A 229 -1.90 9.57 -12.87
CA MET A 229 -2.14 10.47 -14.00
C MET A 229 -3.30 10.03 -14.91
N LEU A 230 -3.89 11.03 -15.54
CA LEU A 230 -4.92 10.87 -16.57
C LEU A 230 -4.26 10.72 -17.95
N GLY A 231 -4.49 9.58 -18.59
CA GLY A 231 -3.90 9.29 -19.90
C GLY A 231 -2.57 8.56 -19.81
N ASP A 232 -1.82 8.51 -20.91
CA ASP A 232 -0.59 7.75 -21.07
C ASP A 232 0.49 8.54 -21.83
N SER A 233 0.50 9.86 -21.69
CA SER A 233 1.54 10.71 -22.31
C SER A 233 2.89 10.47 -21.64
N GLU A 234 3.88 10.03 -22.42
CA GLU A 234 5.25 9.84 -21.91
C GLU A 234 5.86 11.14 -21.38
N ASP A 235 5.58 12.27 -22.04
CA ASP A 235 6.05 13.59 -21.58
C ASP A 235 5.48 13.94 -20.21
N THR A 236 4.20 13.66 -19.98
CA THR A 236 3.56 13.88 -18.67
C THR A 236 4.12 12.95 -17.62
N ILE A 237 4.33 11.66 -17.93
CA ILE A 237 4.95 10.70 -17.01
C ILE A 237 6.30 11.23 -16.55
N VAL A 238 7.20 11.56 -17.48
CA VAL A 238 8.53 12.06 -17.16
C VAL A 238 8.46 13.36 -16.37
N HIS A 239 7.56 14.29 -16.75
CA HIS A 239 7.36 15.55 -16.02
C HIS A 239 6.99 15.27 -14.55
N GLU A 240 5.98 14.46 -14.30
CA GLU A 240 5.53 14.16 -12.93
C GLU A 240 6.61 13.40 -12.13
N MET A 241 7.35 12.50 -12.78
CA MET A 241 8.41 11.74 -12.12
C MET A 241 9.62 12.62 -11.74
N THR A 242 9.85 13.75 -12.42
CA THR A 242 10.88 14.71 -11.99
C THR A 242 10.53 15.46 -10.70
N HIS A 243 9.31 15.32 -10.20
CA HIS A 243 8.89 15.85 -8.90
C HIS A 243 9.09 14.86 -7.74
N LEU A 244 9.47 13.60 -8.03
CA LEU A 244 9.77 12.58 -7.04
C LEU A 244 11.22 12.64 -6.60
#